data_1d9d7d03617902cca894cce113172931
#
_entry.id   1d9d7d03617902cca894cce113172931
#
_cell.length_a   1.000
_cell.length_b   1.000
_cell.length_c   1.000
_cell.angle_alpha   90.00
_cell.angle_beta   90.00
_cell.angle_gamma   90.00
#
_symmetry.space_group_name_H-M   'P 1'
#
loop_
_entity.id
_entity.type
_entity.pdbx_description
1 polymer ?
#
loop_
_entity_poly.entity_id
_entity_poly.type
_entity_poly.pdbx_seq_one_letter_code
_entity_poly.pdbx_strand_id
1 'polypeptide(L)'
;MITIREYRNEDLESVRDVCHKTAHTKTYQKHKDLATTMYLDYYAIEEPEHVFVAVDETDTPIGYVLCATDYKKFYDIFIPKYASKFKWKFPIDFYNKKSFEPKILKKHLAQYPAHLHIDILDGYQNQGVGRRLLEALFNKLKEENVPGVCLIAGASNKNACGFYEHMGFQKLGNILNIGIIYGYLV
;
A
#
# COMPACT_ATOMS: atom_id res chain seq x y z
N MET A 1 1.19 -12.08 -21.66
CA MET A 1 2.12 -10.93 -21.38
C MET A 1 1.54 -10.08 -20.24
N ILE A 2 2.32 -9.68 -19.24
CA ILE A 2 1.82 -8.84 -18.12
C ILE A 2 1.78 -7.38 -18.59
N THR A 3 0.66 -6.67 -18.35
CA THR A 3 0.47 -5.25 -18.68
C THR A 3 0.23 -4.45 -17.41
N ILE A 4 0.71 -3.20 -17.35
CA ILE A 4 0.38 -2.23 -16.28
C ILE A 4 -0.62 -1.24 -16.87
N ARG A 5 -1.72 -1.01 -16.16
CA ARG A 5 -2.74 -0.02 -16.52
C ARG A 5 -3.34 0.65 -15.29
N GLU A 6 -4.05 1.73 -15.50
CA GLU A 6 -4.88 2.35 -14.47
C GLU A 6 -5.96 1.38 -13.97
N TYR A 7 -6.28 1.50 -12.69
CA TYR A 7 -7.37 0.76 -12.04
C TYR A 7 -8.73 1.18 -12.62
N ARG A 8 -9.65 0.24 -12.66
CA ARG A 8 -11.06 0.45 -13.02
C ARG A 8 -11.96 -0.06 -11.89
N ASN A 9 -13.14 0.50 -11.73
CA ASN A 9 -14.07 0.08 -10.68
C ASN A 9 -14.43 -1.42 -10.73
N GLU A 10 -14.45 -2.00 -11.93
CA GLU A 10 -14.66 -3.44 -12.13
C GLU A 10 -13.54 -4.33 -11.58
N ASP A 11 -12.35 -3.78 -11.37
CA ASP A 11 -11.21 -4.51 -10.79
C ASP A 11 -11.34 -4.74 -9.27
N LEU A 12 -12.26 -4.05 -8.59
CA LEU A 12 -12.30 -3.96 -7.12
C LEU A 12 -12.24 -5.34 -6.44
N GLU A 13 -13.05 -6.28 -6.87
CA GLU A 13 -13.05 -7.62 -6.24
C GLU A 13 -11.76 -8.40 -6.53
N SER A 14 -11.21 -8.26 -7.74
CA SER A 14 -9.94 -8.91 -8.11
C SER A 14 -8.76 -8.35 -7.31
N VAL A 15 -8.67 -7.04 -7.13
CA VAL A 15 -7.61 -6.44 -6.30
C VAL A 15 -7.80 -6.75 -4.81
N ARG A 16 -9.04 -6.88 -4.33
CA ARG A 16 -9.33 -7.39 -2.98
C ARG A 16 -8.86 -8.83 -2.79
N ASP A 17 -9.00 -9.67 -3.82
CA ASP A 17 -8.48 -11.04 -3.80
C ASP A 17 -6.96 -11.06 -3.78
N VAL A 18 -6.29 -10.20 -4.56
CA VAL A 18 -4.83 -10.04 -4.49
C VAL A 18 -4.40 -9.63 -3.08
N CYS A 19 -5.00 -8.58 -2.50
CA CYS A 19 -4.71 -8.09 -1.16
C CYS A 19 -4.85 -9.21 -0.10
N HIS A 20 -5.90 -9.98 -0.18
CA HIS A 20 -6.13 -11.08 0.76
C HIS A 20 -5.14 -12.22 0.60
N LYS A 21 -4.82 -12.63 -0.64
CA LYS A 21 -3.88 -13.72 -0.94
C LYS A 21 -2.43 -13.37 -0.57
N THR A 22 -2.07 -12.09 -0.64
CA THR A 22 -0.73 -11.59 -0.27
C THR A 22 -0.59 -11.23 1.21
N ALA A 23 -1.69 -11.29 1.98
CA ALA A 23 -1.70 -10.93 3.39
C ALA A 23 -0.69 -11.75 4.21
N HIS A 24 0.19 -11.06 4.92
CA HIS A 24 1.36 -11.65 5.59
C HIS A 24 1.08 -12.17 7.01
N THR A 25 -0.08 -11.85 7.62
CA THR A 25 -0.42 -12.36 8.95
C THR A 25 -1.56 -13.36 8.91
N LYS A 26 -1.54 -14.34 9.83
CA LYS A 26 -2.63 -15.32 9.97
C LYS A 26 -3.99 -14.68 10.20
N THR A 27 -4.03 -13.52 10.88
CA THR A 27 -5.27 -12.77 11.12
C THR A 27 -5.86 -12.27 9.80
N TYR A 28 -5.07 -11.59 8.98
CA TYR A 28 -5.51 -11.07 7.69
C TYR A 28 -5.83 -12.19 6.69
N GLN A 29 -5.08 -13.28 6.70
CA GLN A 29 -5.37 -14.47 5.86
C GLN A 29 -6.72 -15.12 6.20
N LYS A 30 -7.18 -15.03 7.46
CA LYS A 30 -8.48 -15.56 7.91
C LYS A 30 -9.65 -14.61 7.74
N HIS A 31 -9.37 -13.30 7.60
CA HIS A 31 -10.39 -12.25 7.58
C HIS A 31 -10.15 -11.30 6.40
N LYS A 32 -10.67 -11.69 5.22
CA LYS A 32 -10.54 -10.92 3.97
C LYS A 32 -11.03 -9.48 4.15
N ASP A 33 -12.19 -9.30 4.78
CA ASP A 33 -12.79 -7.99 5.05
C ASP A 33 -11.89 -7.07 5.89
N LEU A 34 -11.18 -7.64 6.87
CA LEU A 34 -10.20 -6.88 7.65
C LEU A 34 -8.98 -6.50 6.80
N ALA A 35 -8.42 -7.46 6.05
CA ALA A 35 -7.25 -7.21 5.23
C ALA A 35 -7.51 -6.11 4.19
N THR A 36 -8.59 -6.25 3.42
CA THR A 36 -8.95 -5.29 2.36
C THR A 36 -9.27 -3.92 2.92
N THR A 37 -10.02 -3.86 4.03
CA THR A 37 -10.31 -2.57 4.66
C THR A 37 -9.07 -1.86 5.17
N MET A 38 -8.13 -2.58 5.79
CA MET A 38 -6.94 -1.98 6.39
C MET A 38 -5.87 -1.55 5.39
N TYR A 39 -5.86 -2.15 4.17
CA TYR A 39 -4.76 -1.97 3.24
C TYR A 39 -5.15 -1.60 1.81
N LEU A 40 -6.47 -1.62 1.46
CA LEU A 40 -6.87 -1.43 0.08
C LEU A 40 -8.09 -0.51 -0.10
N ASP A 41 -9.21 -0.77 0.61
CA ASP A 41 -10.52 -0.19 0.28
C ASP A 41 -10.53 1.35 0.19
N TYR A 42 -9.82 2.04 1.10
CA TYR A 42 -9.72 3.50 1.03
C TYR A 42 -9.17 3.95 -0.33
N TYR A 43 -8.05 3.39 -0.73
CA TYR A 43 -7.34 3.83 -1.93
C TYR A 43 -8.14 3.58 -3.19
N ALA A 44 -8.72 2.39 -3.32
CA ALA A 44 -9.52 2.02 -4.48
C ALA A 44 -10.85 2.77 -4.60
N ILE A 45 -11.36 3.34 -3.49
CA ILE A 45 -12.68 3.99 -3.43
C ILE A 45 -12.57 5.52 -3.36
N GLU A 46 -11.60 6.05 -2.58
CA GLU A 46 -11.48 7.50 -2.36
C GLU A 46 -10.45 8.18 -3.27
N GLU A 47 -9.45 7.43 -3.74
CA GLU A 47 -8.36 7.94 -4.61
C GLU A 47 -8.04 6.91 -5.74
N PRO A 48 -9.04 6.43 -6.52
CA PRO A 48 -8.84 5.40 -7.55
C PRO A 48 -7.86 5.82 -8.65
N GLU A 49 -7.70 7.13 -8.89
CA GLU A 49 -6.76 7.71 -9.86
C GLU A 49 -5.29 7.48 -9.50
N HIS A 50 -5.00 7.10 -8.25
CA HIS A 50 -3.66 6.77 -7.75
C HIS A 50 -3.47 5.26 -7.56
N VAL A 51 -4.30 4.46 -8.24
CA VAL A 51 -4.22 3.00 -8.23
C VAL A 51 -3.86 2.50 -9.63
N PHE A 52 -2.80 1.68 -9.71
CA PHE A 52 -2.39 0.98 -10.93
C PHE A 52 -2.42 -0.51 -10.69
N VAL A 53 -2.84 -1.27 -11.69
CA VAL A 53 -2.91 -2.73 -11.66
C VAL A 53 -1.96 -3.35 -12.67
N ALA A 54 -1.35 -4.45 -12.27
CA ALA A 54 -0.71 -5.38 -13.18
C ALA A 54 -1.72 -6.45 -13.56
N VAL A 55 -1.93 -6.68 -14.85
CA VAL A 55 -2.88 -7.66 -15.36
C VAL A 55 -2.19 -8.70 -16.23
N ASP A 56 -2.73 -9.91 -16.22
CA ASP A 56 -2.30 -10.99 -17.12
C ASP A 56 -2.89 -10.85 -18.53
N GLU A 57 -2.73 -11.86 -19.37
CA GLU A 57 -3.24 -11.87 -20.74
C GLU A 57 -4.76 -11.91 -20.86
N THR A 58 -5.48 -12.20 -19.79
CA THR A 58 -6.94 -12.19 -19.72
C THR A 58 -7.50 -10.88 -19.12
N ASP A 59 -6.65 -9.85 -18.95
CA ASP A 59 -6.93 -8.58 -18.27
C ASP A 59 -7.31 -8.76 -16.78
N THR A 60 -6.90 -9.88 -16.15
CA THR A 60 -7.17 -10.17 -14.74
C THR A 60 -6.06 -9.59 -13.86
N PRO A 61 -6.38 -8.77 -12.83
CA PRO A 61 -5.40 -8.25 -11.88
C PRO A 61 -4.63 -9.34 -11.13
N ILE A 62 -3.31 -9.26 -11.21
CA ILE A 62 -2.34 -10.14 -10.54
C ILE A 62 -1.45 -9.40 -9.54
N GLY A 63 -1.57 -8.10 -9.48
CA GLY A 63 -0.87 -7.21 -8.58
C GLY A 63 -1.36 -5.79 -8.72
N TYR A 64 -0.99 -4.94 -7.76
CA TYR A 64 -1.37 -3.53 -7.75
C TYR A 64 -0.31 -2.70 -7.03
N VAL A 65 -0.33 -1.40 -7.29
CA VAL A 65 0.17 -0.34 -6.41
C VAL A 65 -0.96 0.64 -6.18
N LEU A 66 -1.07 1.13 -4.95
CA LEU A 66 -2.08 2.12 -4.56
C LEU A 66 -1.44 3.16 -3.64
N CYS A 67 -1.91 4.40 -3.75
CA CYS A 67 -1.34 5.53 -3.05
C CYS A 67 -2.44 6.47 -2.55
N ALA A 68 -2.27 6.96 -1.32
CA ALA A 68 -2.94 8.15 -0.82
C ALA A 68 -1.94 9.31 -0.92
N THR A 69 -2.30 10.38 -1.60
CA THR A 69 -1.39 11.49 -1.89
C THR A 69 -1.15 12.41 -0.72
N ASP A 70 -2.05 12.42 0.25
CA ASP A 70 -1.96 13.17 1.51
C ASP A 70 -2.34 12.26 2.69
N TYR A 71 -1.35 11.89 3.50
CA TYR A 71 -1.56 11.02 4.66
C TYR A 71 -2.52 11.62 5.70
N LYS A 72 -2.58 12.94 5.83
CA LYS A 72 -3.52 13.58 6.76
C LYS A 72 -4.96 13.42 6.26
N LYS A 73 -5.21 13.71 4.99
CA LYS A 73 -6.53 13.49 4.35
C LYS A 73 -6.94 12.03 4.45
N PHE A 74 -6.00 11.11 4.11
CA PHE A 74 -6.21 9.67 4.28
C PHE A 74 -6.67 9.35 5.69
N TYR A 75 -5.92 9.79 6.70
CA TYR A 75 -6.20 9.48 8.10
C TYR A 75 -7.56 10.00 8.58
N ASP A 76 -7.89 11.25 8.22
CA ASP A 76 -9.13 11.91 8.62
C ASP A 76 -10.39 11.19 8.06
N ILE A 77 -10.28 10.52 6.90
CA ILE A 77 -11.36 9.74 6.29
C ILE A 77 -11.28 8.26 6.71
N PHE A 78 -10.09 7.68 6.68
CA PHE A 78 -9.90 6.24 6.87
C PHE A 78 -10.35 5.76 8.26
N ILE A 79 -9.99 6.50 9.32
CA ILE A 79 -10.32 6.07 10.69
C ILE A 79 -11.82 6.03 10.93
N PRO A 80 -12.61 7.10 10.71
CA PRO A 80 -14.05 7.06 10.96
C PRO A 80 -14.83 6.19 9.97
N LYS A 81 -14.47 6.20 8.68
CA LYS A 81 -15.26 5.55 7.63
C LYS A 81 -14.93 4.06 7.46
N TYR A 82 -13.67 3.67 7.62
CA TYR A 82 -13.16 2.32 7.35
C TYR A 82 -12.76 1.56 8.61
N ALA A 83 -11.74 2.02 9.33
CA ALA A 83 -11.15 1.25 10.42
C ALA A 83 -12.07 1.11 11.64
N SER A 84 -12.94 2.09 11.91
CA SER A 84 -13.80 2.10 13.11
C SER A 84 -14.72 0.90 13.22
N LYS A 85 -15.12 0.28 12.10
CA LYS A 85 -15.96 -0.94 12.08
C LYS A 85 -15.28 -2.14 12.75
N PHE A 86 -13.95 -2.12 12.83
CA PHE A 86 -13.16 -3.18 13.47
C PHE A 86 -12.73 -2.87 14.91
N LYS A 87 -13.08 -1.72 15.45
CA LYS A 87 -12.68 -1.26 16.79
C LYS A 87 -12.85 -2.31 17.89
N TRP A 88 -13.95 -3.04 17.86
CA TRP A 88 -14.27 -4.04 18.90
C TRP A 88 -13.81 -5.44 18.55
N LYS A 89 -13.85 -5.83 17.27
CA LYS A 89 -13.47 -7.16 16.81
C LYS A 89 -11.95 -7.34 16.68
N PHE A 90 -11.24 -6.28 16.28
CA PHE A 90 -9.78 -6.27 16.09
C PHE A 90 -9.17 -5.00 16.71
N PRO A 91 -9.21 -4.89 18.05
CA PRO A 91 -8.79 -3.65 18.74
C PRO A 91 -7.31 -3.31 18.53
N ILE A 92 -6.43 -4.32 18.42
CA ILE A 92 -4.99 -4.10 18.19
C ILE A 92 -4.76 -3.49 16.82
N ASP A 93 -5.37 -4.03 15.76
CA ASP A 93 -5.23 -3.52 14.39
C ASP A 93 -5.80 -2.10 14.29
N PHE A 94 -6.98 -1.89 14.89
CA PHE A 94 -7.58 -0.54 14.96
C PHE A 94 -6.68 0.45 15.70
N TYR A 95 -6.11 0.09 16.86
CA TYR A 95 -5.21 0.96 17.62
C TYR A 95 -3.93 1.28 16.85
N ASN A 96 -3.35 0.29 16.18
CA ASN A 96 -2.17 0.50 15.34
C ASN A 96 -2.44 1.56 14.27
N LYS A 97 -3.51 1.42 13.52
CA LYS A 97 -3.90 2.38 12.47
C LYS A 97 -4.27 3.75 13.05
N LYS A 98 -5.00 3.79 14.17
CA LYS A 98 -5.48 5.04 14.78
C LYS A 98 -4.40 5.85 15.47
N SER A 99 -3.40 5.23 16.08
CA SER A 99 -2.51 5.94 16.99
C SER A 99 -1.03 5.67 16.73
N PHE A 100 -0.65 4.44 16.42
CA PHE A 100 0.75 4.06 16.33
C PHE A 100 1.40 4.51 15.01
N GLU A 101 0.83 4.13 13.88
CA GLU A 101 1.35 4.53 12.55
C GLU A 101 1.43 6.06 12.37
N PRO A 102 0.35 6.83 12.65
CA PRO A 102 0.41 8.28 12.50
C PRO A 102 1.48 8.94 13.36
N LYS A 103 1.66 8.46 14.60
CA LYS A 103 2.69 8.99 15.50
C LYS A 103 4.10 8.77 14.96
N ILE A 104 4.32 7.62 14.33
CA ILE A 104 5.62 7.26 13.76
C ILE A 104 5.90 8.05 12.48
N LEU A 105 4.91 8.17 11.59
CA LEU A 105 5.08 8.82 10.28
C LEU A 105 5.11 10.34 10.37
N LYS A 106 4.49 10.94 11.38
CA LYS A 106 4.29 12.40 11.51
C LYS A 106 5.54 13.24 11.17
N LYS A 107 6.71 12.83 11.62
CA LYS A 107 7.95 13.59 11.42
C LYS A 107 8.47 13.55 9.97
N HIS A 108 7.93 12.65 9.14
CA HIS A 108 8.36 12.46 7.75
C HIS A 108 7.39 13.08 6.75
N LEU A 109 6.14 13.38 7.17
CA LEU A 109 5.07 13.81 6.26
C LEU A 109 5.33 15.14 5.54
N ALA A 110 6.18 16.01 6.08
CA ALA A 110 6.54 17.26 5.40
C ALA A 110 7.29 17.00 4.07
N GLN A 111 8.10 15.96 4.02
CA GLN A 111 8.88 15.59 2.84
C GLN A 111 8.25 14.45 2.05
N TYR A 112 7.52 13.57 2.72
CA TYR A 112 6.88 12.38 2.15
C TYR A 112 5.39 12.36 2.52
N PRO A 113 4.57 13.26 1.95
CA PRO A 113 3.15 13.38 2.32
C PRO A 113 2.30 12.20 1.87
N ALA A 114 2.71 11.53 0.80
CA ALA A 114 1.99 10.39 0.26
C ALA A 114 2.39 9.07 0.94
N HIS A 115 1.47 8.10 0.88
CA HIS A 115 1.63 6.78 1.49
C HIS A 115 1.13 5.71 0.53
N LEU A 116 1.92 4.65 0.32
CA LEU A 116 1.60 3.61 -0.67
C LEU A 116 1.57 2.19 -0.07
N HIS A 117 0.84 1.30 -0.79
CA HIS A 117 0.97 -0.15 -0.69
C HIS A 117 1.17 -0.75 -2.08
N ILE A 118 1.91 -1.86 -2.15
CA ILE A 118 2.13 -2.63 -3.38
C ILE A 118 2.12 -4.11 -3.05
N ASP A 119 1.33 -4.86 -3.77
CA ASP A 119 1.25 -6.32 -3.64
C ASP A 119 1.18 -6.99 -5.00
N ILE A 120 1.83 -8.14 -5.13
CA ILE A 120 1.90 -8.95 -6.35
C ILE A 120 1.76 -10.41 -5.95
N LEU A 121 0.85 -11.14 -6.58
CA LEU A 121 0.66 -12.57 -6.34
C LEU A 121 1.95 -13.37 -6.53
N ASP A 122 2.09 -14.41 -5.71
CA ASP A 122 3.17 -15.39 -5.89
C ASP A 122 3.15 -15.96 -7.31
N GLY A 123 4.32 -16.22 -7.87
CA GLY A 123 4.47 -16.65 -9.27
C GLY A 123 4.62 -15.51 -10.28
N TYR A 124 4.23 -14.27 -9.94
CA TYR A 124 4.43 -13.08 -10.78
C TYR A 124 5.50 -12.12 -10.22
N GLN A 125 6.06 -12.45 -9.06
CA GLN A 125 7.16 -11.71 -8.44
C GLN A 125 8.48 -11.96 -9.16
N ASN A 126 9.48 -11.08 -8.92
CA ASN A 126 10.83 -11.17 -9.54
C ASN A 126 10.87 -11.11 -11.08
N GLN A 127 9.79 -10.61 -11.71
CA GLN A 127 9.67 -10.42 -13.17
C GLN A 127 9.62 -8.93 -13.56
N GLY A 128 10.08 -8.03 -12.70
CA GLY A 128 10.07 -6.58 -12.94
C GLY A 128 8.68 -5.92 -12.81
N VAL A 129 7.64 -6.68 -12.43
CA VAL A 129 6.26 -6.16 -12.30
C VAL A 129 6.17 -5.05 -11.26
N GLY A 130 6.76 -5.25 -10.08
CA GLY A 130 6.76 -4.25 -9.01
C GLY A 130 7.43 -2.93 -9.41
N ARG A 131 8.55 -3.01 -10.15
CA ARG A 131 9.23 -1.83 -10.70
C ARG A 131 8.30 -1.06 -11.65
N ARG A 132 7.66 -1.73 -12.59
CA ARG A 132 6.75 -1.11 -13.56
C ARG A 132 5.53 -0.48 -12.90
N LEU A 133 4.99 -1.10 -11.85
CA LEU A 133 3.90 -0.53 -11.03
C LEU A 133 4.34 0.77 -10.35
N LEU A 134 5.51 0.77 -9.69
CA LEU A 134 6.04 1.98 -9.04
C LEU A 134 6.37 3.07 -10.05
N GLU A 135 6.93 2.75 -11.23
CA GLU A 135 7.20 3.71 -12.30
C GLU A 135 5.91 4.39 -12.78
N ALA A 136 4.82 3.63 -12.96
CA ALA A 136 3.51 4.18 -13.34
C ALA A 136 2.99 5.15 -12.27
N LEU A 137 3.00 4.74 -11.00
CA LEU A 137 2.59 5.60 -9.89
C LEU A 137 3.46 6.85 -9.78
N PHE A 138 4.78 6.74 -9.85
CA PHE A 138 5.68 7.89 -9.70
C PHE A 138 5.52 8.90 -10.83
N ASN A 139 5.26 8.47 -12.05
CA ASN A 139 4.94 9.38 -13.16
C ASN A 139 3.68 10.19 -12.84
N LYS A 140 2.62 9.54 -12.34
CA LYS A 140 1.39 10.21 -11.92
C LYS A 140 1.62 11.21 -10.80
N LEU A 141 2.37 10.84 -9.77
CA LEU A 141 2.69 11.72 -8.63
C LEU A 141 3.56 12.91 -9.05
N LYS A 142 4.47 12.74 -10.02
CA LYS A 142 5.23 13.85 -10.62
C LYS A 142 4.34 14.87 -11.31
N GLU A 143 3.40 14.39 -12.13
CA GLU A 143 2.43 15.26 -12.82
C GLU A 143 1.63 16.11 -11.83
N GLU A 144 1.35 15.56 -10.64
CA GLU A 144 0.58 16.21 -9.57
C GLU A 144 1.47 16.99 -8.57
N ASN A 145 2.78 17.04 -8.80
CA ASN A 145 3.76 17.71 -7.92
C ASN A 145 3.75 17.17 -6.47
N VAL A 146 3.47 15.88 -6.28
CA VAL A 146 3.59 15.22 -4.98
C VAL A 146 5.08 14.96 -4.70
N PRO A 147 5.68 15.55 -3.65
CA PRO A 147 7.14 15.57 -3.50
C PRO A 147 7.76 14.23 -3.10
N GLY A 148 6.97 13.36 -2.47
CA GLY A 148 7.50 12.07 -2.02
C GLY A 148 6.48 11.18 -1.37
N VAL A 149 6.83 9.91 -1.26
CA VAL A 149 6.00 8.85 -0.67
C VAL A 149 6.73 8.19 0.49
N CYS A 150 6.00 7.73 1.49
CA CYS A 150 6.55 6.88 2.55
C CYS A 150 5.71 5.60 2.72
N LEU A 151 6.32 4.60 3.34
CA LEU A 151 5.66 3.35 3.70
C LEU A 151 6.33 2.71 4.91
N ILE A 152 5.65 1.73 5.51
CA ILE A 152 6.23 0.86 6.55
C ILE A 152 6.24 -0.57 6.03
N ALA A 153 7.43 -1.16 5.91
CA ALA A 153 7.60 -2.57 5.58
C ALA A 153 7.91 -3.39 6.84
N GLY A 154 7.37 -4.59 6.94
CA GLY A 154 7.74 -5.52 8.03
C GLY A 154 9.21 -5.87 7.98
N ALA A 155 9.95 -5.71 9.08
CA ALA A 155 11.39 -5.95 9.14
C ALA A 155 11.78 -7.43 8.86
N SER A 156 10.86 -8.36 9.07
CA SER A 156 11.00 -9.78 8.74
C SER A 156 10.81 -10.08 7.24
N ASN A 157 10.12 -9.21 6.51
CA ASN A 157 9.90 -9.36 5.06
C ASN A 157 11.13 -8.87 4.28
N LYS A 158 12.15 -9.73 4.20
CA LYS A 158 13.43 -9.42 3.55
C LYS A 158 13.28 -9.14 2.06
N ASN A 159 12.34 -9.81 1.39
CA ASN A 159 12.06 -9.60 -0.03
C ASN A 159 11.53 -8.17 -0.27
N ALA A 160 10.53 -7.73 0.50
CA ALA A 160 10.00 -6.37 0.39
C ALA A 160 11.07 -5.32 0.75
N CYS A 161 11.84 -5.54 1.84
CA CYS A 161 12.92 -4.61 2.21
C CYS A 161 13.94 -4.48 1.09
N GLY A 162 14.45 -5.60 0.54
CA GLY A 162 15.41 -5.61 -0.57
C GLY A 162 14.83 -4.96 -1.84
N PHE A 163 13.55 -5.18 -2.13
CA PHE A 163 12.87 -4.54 -3.25
C PHE A 163 12.86 -3.00 -3.11
N TYR A 164 12.43 -2.47 -1.96
CA TYR A 164 12.40 -1.01 -1.76
C TYR A 164 13.79 -0.39 -1.83
N GLU A 165 14.81 -1.03 -1.23
CA GLU A 165 16.19 -0.57 -1.31
C GLU A 165 16.72 -0.58 -2.76
N HIS A 166 16.42 -1.62 -3.53
CA HIS A 166 16.77 -1.71 -4.95
C HIS A 166 16.06 -0.64 -5.80
N MET A 167 14.83 -0.26 -5.43
CA MET A 167 14.08 0.82 -6.08
C MET A 167 14.52 2.22 -5.66
N GLY A 168 15.52 2.36 -4.79
CA GLY A 168 16.09 3.64 -4.36
C GLY A 168 15.37 4.29 -3.18
N PHE A 169 14.49 3.57 -2.49
CA PHE A 169 13.91 4.06 -1.24
C PHE A 169 14.96 4.17 -0.15
N GLN A 170 14.91 5.27 0.58
CA GLN A 170 15.78 5.54 1.73
C GLN A 170 15.14 5.00 3.02
N LYS A 171 15.96 4.38 3.89
CA LYS A 171 15.52 4.02 5.25
C LYS A 171 15.43 5.27 6.11
N LEU A 172 14.22 5.64 6.52
CA LEU A 172 13.94 6.80 7.36
C LEU A 172 13.93 6.46 8.86
N GLY A 173 13.72 5.19 9.19
CA GLY A 173 13.70 4.74 10.58
C GLY A 173 13.41 3.26 10.75
N ASN A 174 13.63 2.79 11.98
CA ASN A 174 13.33 1.42 12.40
C ASN A 174 12.34 1.46 13.57
N ILE A 175 11.33 0.59 13.53
CA ILE A 175 10.28 0.47 14.52
C ILE A 175 10.54 -0.80 15.34
N LEU A 176 11.35 -0.69 16.41
CA LEU A 176 11.59 -1.78 17.38
C LEU A 176 11.89 -3.15 16.70
N ASN A 177 12.58 -3.16 15.58
CA ASN A 177 12.88 -4.35 14.76
C ASN A 177 11.64 -5.09 14.19
N ILE A 178 10.44 -4.51 14.28
CA ILE A 178 9.21 -5.07 13.69
C ILE A 178 8.86 -4.43 12.34
N GLY A 179 9.31 -3.19 12.10
CA GLY A 179 9.05 -2.47 10.85
C GLY A 179 10.19 -1.53 10.48
N ILE A 180 10.33 -1.28 9.20
CA ILE A 180 11.27 -0.29 8.64
C ILE A 180 10.45 0.76 7.89
N ILE A 181 10.72 2.03 8.18
CA ILE A 181 10.11 3.16 7.47
C ILE A 181 10.99 3.45 6.26
N TYR A 182 10.38 3.45 5.09
CA TYR A 182 11.01 3.83 3.84
C TYR A 182 10.39 5.12 3.29
N GLY A 183 11.19 5.94 2.62
CA GLY A 183 10.76 7.11 1.88
C GLY A 183 11.43 7.19 0.52
N TYR A 184 10.71 7.74 -0.46
CA TYR A 184 11.20 7.98 -1.81
C TYR A 184 10.76 9.39 -2.26
N LEU A 185 11.70 10.19 -2.79
CA LEU A 185 11.39 11.47 -3.42
C LEU A 185 11.03 11.24 -4.89
N VAL A 186 9.89 11.74 -5.29
CA VAL A 186 9.31 11.52 -6.62
C VAL A 186 9.87 12.50 -7.65
#